data_1bfdb7a14d7be5324665d904888aec7e
#
_entry.id   1bfdb7a14d7be5324665d904888aec7e
#
_cell.length_a   1.000
_cell.length_b   1.000
_cell.length_c   1.000
_cell.angle_alpha   90.00
_cell.angle_beta   90.00
_cell.angle_gamma   90.00
#
_symmetry.space_group_name_H-M   'P 1'
#
loop_
_entity.id
_entity.type
_entity.pdbx_description
1 polymer ?
#
loop_
_entity_poly.entity_id
_entity_poly.type
_entity_poly.pdbx_seq_one_letter_code
_entity_poly.pdbx_strand_id
1 'polypeptide(L)'
;RAKCMLSDGTAKRASKNPNDPRRFIRKIAVTNDGEIANIHDLLDNEKIENEALFDGLYAVSTDLLDDKVSDIIHVSEGRWEIEECFRIMKTDFEARPVFLQKEIRIKAHFLTCFLALILYRCIEQKMSKRYTCTEILGTIRNMNFATVQEQGYIPIYKRTAITDKLHQIFGFNTDFQFMTKQEMRNIQKKSKGR
;
A
#
# COMPACT_ATOMS: atom_id res chain seq x y z
N ARG A 1 -19.27 -11.88 -10.15
CA ARG A 1 -18.18 -12.81 -10.52
C ARG A 1 -18.70 -14.23 -10.77
N ALA A 2 -19.49 -14.86 -9.87
CA ALA A 2 -20.06 -16.20 -10.10
C ALA A 2 -20.94 -16.25 -11.37
N LYS A 3 -21.78 -15.23 -11.62
CA LYS A 3 -22.56 -15.12 -12.86
C LYS A 3 -21.69 -15.09 -14.12
N CYS A 4 -20.60 -14.31 -14.11
CA CYS A 4 -19.65 -14.28 -15.25
C CYS A 4 -18.97 -15.64 -15.47
N MET A 5 -18.64 -16.37 -14.39
CA MET A 5 -18.02 -17.71 -14.50
C MET A 5 -18.98 -18.72 -15.11
N LEU A 6 -20.28 -18.61 -14.90
CA LEU A 6 -21.31 -19.43 -15.56
C LEU A 6 -21.39 -19.11 -17.05
N SER A 7 -21.43 -17.83 -17.43
CA SER A 7 -21.51 -17.41 -18.84
C SER A 7 -20.24 -17.79 -19.61
N ASP A 8 -19.07 -17.71 -19.00
CA ASP A 8 -17.77 -17.97 -19.63
C ASP A 8 -17.33 -19.45 -19.58
N GLY A 9 -18.16 -20.33 -18.99
CA GLY A 9 -17.87 -21.77 -18.87
C GLY A 9 -16.68 -22.10 -17.97
N THR A 10 -16.19 -21.14 -17.17
CA THR A 10 -15.03 -21.31 -16.26
C THR A 10 -15.40 -21.92 -14.92
N ALA A 11 -16.68 -22.20 -14.68
CA ALA A 11 -17.22 -22.81 -13.45
C ALA A 11 -16.78 -24.26 -13.18
N LYS A 12 -16.20 -24.93 -14.19
CA LYS A 12 -15.95 -26.39 -14.19
C LYS A 12 -14.93 -26.89 -13.15
N ARG A 13 -14.09 -26.02 -12.55
CA ARG A 13 -13.07 -26.43 -11.58
C ARG A 13 -13.62 -26.36 -10.15
N ALA A 14 -13.34 -27.37 -9.33
CA ALA A 14 -13.67 -27.34 -7.90
C ALA A 14 -12.90 -26.19 -7.20
N SER A 15 -13.63 -25.43 -6.37
CA SER A 15 -13.00 -24.37 -5.56
C SER A 15 -12.26 -24.99 -4.38
N LYS A 16 -10.99 -24.62 -4.21
CA LYS A 16 -10.19 -24.98 -3.01
C LYS A 16 -10.16 -23.84 -1.98
N ASN A 17 -10.63 -22.65 -2.34
CA ASN A 17 -10.60 -21.47 -1.48
C ASN A 17 -12.03 -21.16 -0.98
N PRO A 18 -12.26 -21.01 0.34
CA PRO A 18 -13.56 -20.61 0.89
C PRO A 18 -14.12 -19.31 0.31
N ASN A 19 -13.24 -18.39 -0.13
CA ASN A 19 -13.63 -17.11 -0.70
C ASN A 19 -13.80 -17.12 -2.23
N ASP A 20 -13.67 -18.28 -2.88
CA ASP A 20 -13.84 -18.40 -4.32
C ASP A 20 -15.33 -18.21 -4.71
N PRO A 21 -15.64 -17.32 -5.67
CA PRO A 21 -17.04 -17.12 -6.13
C PRO A 21 -17.74 -18.39 -6.60
N ARG A 22 -16.98 -19.41 -7.03
CA ARG A 22 -17.53 -20.71 -7.44
C ARG A 22 -18.27 -21.46 -6.32
N ARG A 23 -18.08 -21.08 -5.05
CA ARG A 23 -18.84 -21.62 -3.91
C ARG A 23 -20.35 -21.40 -4.03
N PHE A 24 -20.78 -20.41 -4.82
CA PHE A 24 -22.17 -20.12 -5.11
C PHE A 24 -22.70 -20.81 -6.37
N ILE A 25 -21.96 -21.74 -6.95
CA ILE A 25 -22.37 -22.50 -8.12
C ILE A 25 -22.64 -23.94 -7.67
N ARG A 26 -23.92 -24.35 -7.85
CA ARG A 26 -24.38 -25.70 -7.57
C ARG A 26 -24.46 -26.51 -8.86
N LYS A 27 -24.00 -27.72 -8.82
CA LYS A 27 -24.12 -28.68 -9.93
C LYS A 27 -25.37 -29.54 -9.72
N ILE A 28 -26.24 -29.53 -10.72
CA ILE A 28 -27.42 -30.40 -10.74
C ILE A 28 -27.26 -31.36 -11.90
N ALA A 29 -27.38 -32.65 -11.61
CA ALA A 29 -27.48 -33.69 -12.63
C ALA A 29 -28.96 -33.91 -12.95
N VAL A 30 -29.34 -33.69 -14.22
CA VAL A 30 -30.71 -33.98 -14.67
C VAL A 30 -30.66 -35.22 -15.57
N THR A 31 -31.42 -36.23 -15.22
CA THR A 31 -31.63 -37.45 -16.04
C THR A 31 -33.01 -37.38 -16.67
N ASN A 32 -33.08 -37.59 -17.98
CA ASN A 32 -34.33 -37.90 -18.65
C ASN A 32 -34.37 -39.44 -18.83
N ASP A 33 -35.27 -40.12 -18.13
CA ASP A 33 -35.69 -41.49 -18.33
C ASP A 33 -34.56 -42.54 -18.64
N GLY A 34 -33.54 -42.59 -17.78
CA GLY A 34 -32.52 -43.64 -17.85
C GLY A 34 -31.30 -43.34 -18.71
N GLU A 35 -31.17 -42.16 -19.27
CA GLU A 35 -29.99 -41.72 -20.00
C GLU A 35 -28.93 -41.04 -19.10
N ILE A 36 -27.71 -40.84 -19.67
CA ILE A 36 -26.60 -40.23 -18.98
C ILE A 36 -27.00 -38.83 -18.48
N ALA A 37 -26.84 -38.61 -17.16
CA ALA A 37 -27.18 -37.33 -16.54
C ALA A 37 -26.40 -36.15 -17.12
N ASN A 38 -27.09 -35.16 -17.65
CA ASN A 38 -26.47 -33.90 -18.04
C ASN A 38 -26.25 -33.01 -16.80
N ILE A 39 -25.01 -32.58 -16.57
CA ILE A 39 -24.65 -31.72 -15.44
C ILE A 39 -24.83 -30.28 -15.85
N HIS A 40 -25.71 -29.59 -15.15
CA HIS A 40 -25.92 -28.15 -15.30
C HIS A 40 -25.35 -27.40 -14.09
N ASP A 41 -24.58 -26.37 -14.37
CA ASP A 41 -24.07 -25.45 -13.37
C ASP A 41 -25.09 -24.32 -13.17
N LEU A 42 -25.66 -24.18 -11.96
CA LEU A 42 -26.65 -23.17 -11.61
C LEU A 42 -26.18 -22.34 -10.41
N LEU A 43 -26.67 -21.10 -10.33
CA LEU A 43 -26.46 -20.28 -9.13
C LEU A 43 -27.29 -20.83 -7.97
N ASP A 44 -26.64 -20.97 -6.82
CA ASP A 44 -27.26 -21.31 -5.56
C ASP A 44 -27.77 -20.04 -4.88
N ASN A 45 -29.00 -19.64 -5.26
CA ASN A 45 -29.61 -18.42 -4.74
C ASN A 45 -29.86 -18.50 -3.24
N GLU A 46 -30.25 -19.66 -2.71
CA GLU A 46 -30.47 -19.85 -1.28
C GLU A 46 -29.18 -19.59 -0.49
N LYS A 47 -28.07 -20.09 -0.98
CA LYS A 47 -26.76 -19.83 -0.35
C LYS A 47 -26.35 -18.37 -0.45
N ILE A 48 -26.65 -17.71 -1.57
CA ILE A 48 -26.37 -16.29 -1.75
C ILE A 48 -27.20 -15.46 -0.75
N GLU A 49 -28.50 -15.73 -0.61
CA GLU A 49 -29.39 -15.04 0.31
C GLU A 49 -28.96 -15.25 1.76
N ASN A 50 -28.64 -16.48 2.15
CA ASN A 50 -28.17 -16.80 3.50
C ASN A 50 -26.84 -16.10 3.84
N GLU A 51 -25.91 -16.00 2.90
CA GLU A 51 -24.65 -15.30 3.14
C GLU A 51 -24.83 -13.77 3.12
N ALA A 52 -25.79 -13.23 2.31
CA ALA A 52 -26.09 -11.82 2.28
C ALA A 52 -26.61 -11.26 3.61
N LEU A 53 -27.16 -12.10 4.49
CA LEU A 53 -27.53 -11.69 5.84
C LEU A 53 -26.33 -11.23 6.70
N PHE A 54 -25.14 -11.67 6.35
CA PHE A 54 -23.90 -11.31 7.05
C PHE A 54 -23.07 -10.25 6.33
N ASP A 55 -23.55 -9.74 5.19
CA ASP A 55 -22.87 -8.69 4.44
C ASP A 55 -22.77 -7.41 5.28
N GLY A 56 -21.57 -6.86 5.38
CA GLY A 56 -21.28 -5.67 6.19
C GLY A 56 -21.08 -5.95 7.69
N LEU A 57 -21.25 -7.19 8.14
CA LEU A 57 -20.92 -7.58 9.52
C LEU A 57 -19.49 -8.13 9.57
N TYR A 58 -18.78 -7.76 10.61
CA TYR A 58 -17.48 -8.35 10.96
C TYR A 58 -17.40 -8.57 12.48
N ALA A 59 -16.61 -9.55 12.90
CA ALA A 59 -16.43 -9.85 14.30
C ALA A 59 -14.94 -9.70 14.67
N VAL A 60 -14.69 -9.12 15.83
CA VAL A 60 -13.38 -9.04 16.45
C VAL A 60 -13.40 -9.92 17.69
N SER A 61 -12.46 -10.89 17.77
CA SER A 61 -12.25 -11.72 18.95
C SER A 61 -11.03 -11.20 19.71
N THR A 62 -11.17 -11.05 21.01
CA THR A 62 -10.11 -10.52 21.89
C THR A 62 -10.16 -11.21 23.25
N ASP A 63 -9.05 -11.24 23.94
CA ASP A 63 -8.89 -11.66 25.33
C ASP A 63 -8.86 -10.48 26.31
N LEU A 64 -9.00 -9.24 25.80
CA LEU A 64 -9.05 -7.99 26.59
C LEU A 64 -10.46 -7.82 27.17
N LEU A 65 -10.76 -8.55 28.24
CA LEU A 65 -12.12 -8.61 28.83
C LEU A 65 -12.47 -7.36 29.64
N ASP A 66 -11.46 -6.64 30.15
CA ASP A 66 -11.65 -5.46 30.98
C ASP A 66 -11.68 -4.14 30.20
N ASP A 67 -11.35 -4.18 28.92
CA ASP A 67 -11.32 -3.00 28.06
C ASP A 67 -12.71 -2.67 27.51
N LYS A 68 -12.94 -1.36 27.25
CA LYS A 68 -14.19 -0.92 26.64
C LYS A 68 -14.26 -1.39 25.17
N VAL A 69 -15.46 -1.80 24.77
CA VAL A 69 -15.71 -2.25 23.38
C VAL A 69 -15.31 -1.18 22.34
N SER A 70 -15.53 0.10 22.65
CA SER A 70 -15.10 1.22 21.79
C SER A 70 -13.60 1.24 21.53
N ASP A 71 -12.80 0.96 22.56
CA ASP A 71 -11.34 0.99 22.49
C ASP A 71 -10.81 -0.21 21.70
N ILE A 72 -11.42 -1.38 21.90
CA ILE A 72 -11.13 -2.60 21.12
C ILE A 72 -11.42 -2.38 19.64
N ILE A 73 -12.57 -1.79 19.31
CA ILE A 73 -12.93 -1.48 17.92
C ILE A 73 -11.93 -0.48 17.33
N HIS A 74 -11.62 0.60 18.05
CA HIS A 74 -10.66 1.62 17.59
C HIS A 74 -9.27 1.05 17.29
N VAL A 75 -8.75 0.19 18.17
CA VAL A 75 -7.48 -0.51 17.94
C VAL A 75 -7.55 -1.43 16.73
N SER A 76 -8.66 -2.17 16.58
CA SER A 76 -8.88 -3.06 15.43
C SER A 76 -8.96 -2.28 14.11
N GLU A 77 -9.64 -1.13 14.09
CA GLU A 77 -9.71 -0.23 12.93
C GLU A 77 -8.35 0.36 12.56
N GLY A 78 -7.50 0.67 13.54
CA GLY A 78 -6.13 1.17 13.30
C GLY A 78 -5.16 0.13 12.74
N ARG A 79 -5.51 -1.13 12.72
CA ARG A 79 -4.63 -2.24 12.30
C ARG A 79 -4.16 -2.13 10.86
N TRP A 80 -4.98 -1.59 9.96
CA TRP A 80 -4.62 -1.36 8.57
C TRP A 80 -3.41 -0.43 8.40
N GLU A 81 -3.20 0.53 9.31
CA GLU A 81 -2.04 1.43 9.27
C GLU A 81 -0.73 0.66 9.48
N ILE A 82 -0.75 -0.36 10.34
CA ILE A 82 0.39 -1.25 10.57
C ILE A 82 0.66 -2.09 9.33
N GLU A 83 -0.39 -2.66 8.74
CA GLU A 83 -0.28 -3.45 7.51
C GLU A 83 0.26 -2.60 6.35
N GLU A 84 -0.16 -1.34 6.25
CA GLU A 84 0.38 -0.40 5.26
C GLU A 84 1.85 -0.08 5.52
N CYS A 85 2.29 0.10 6.77
CA CYS A 85 3.70 0.29 7.11
C CYS A 85 4.55 -0.89 6.64
N PHE A 86 4.09 -2.13 6.85
CA PHE A 86 4.78 -3.31 6.35
C PHE A 86 4.78 -3.39 4.81
N ARG A 87 3.70 -2.98 4.16
CA ARG A 87 3.62 -2.89 2.70
C ARG A 87 4.65 -1.92 2.16
N ILE A 88 4.72 -0.70 2.71
CA ILE A 88 5.69 0.33 2.31
C ILE A 88 7.13 -0.19 2.48
N MET A 89 7.45 -0.77 3.64
CA MET A 89 8.79 -1.34 3.88
C MET A 89 9.13 -2.43 2.87
N LYS A 90 8.16 -3.28 2.51
CA LYS A 90 8.39 -4.40 1.60
C LYS A 90 8.52 -3.95 0.14
N THR A 91 7.66 -3.03 -0.31
CA THR A 91 7.53 -2.65 -1.73
C THR A 91 8.30 -1.37 -2.07
N ASP A 92 8.07 -0.28 -1.34
CA ASP A 92 8.63 1.03 -1.68
C ASP A 92 10.09 1.16 -1.21
N PHE A 93 10.44 0.54 -0.07
CA PHE A 93 11.81 0.54 0.46
C PHE A 93 12.60 -0.70 0.06
N GLU A 94 11.96 -1.68 -0.58
CA GLU A 94 12.59 -2.93 -1.01
C GLU A 94 13.37 -3.62 0.13
N ALA A 95 12.83 -3.58 1.36
CA ALA A 95 13.46 -4.19 2.53
C ALA A 95 13.63 -5.71 2.41
N ARG A 96 13.01 -6.33 1.40
CA ARG A 96 13.12 -7.74 1.04
C ARG A 96 13.35 -7.90 -0.47
N PRO A 97 14.11 -8.92 -0.90
CA PRO A 97 14.82 -9.94 -0.12
C PRO A 97 16.07 -9.38 0.60
N VAL A 98 16.43 -10.00 1.75
CA VAL A 98 17.61 -9.62 2.53
C VAL A 98 18.78 -10.54 2.14
N PHE A 99 19.79 -9.98 1.48
CA PHE A 99 21.00 -10.72 1.05
C PHE A 99 22.14 -10.69 2.09
N LEU A 100 21.82 -10.43 3.35
CA LEU A 100 22.78 -10.33 4.44
C LEU A 100 22.78 -11.62 5.26
N GLN A 101 23.98 -12.11 5.63
CA GLN A 101 24.14 -13.36 6.38
C GLN A 101 24.37 -13.14 7.88
N LYS A 102 25.04 -12.02 8.26
CA LYS A 102 25.37 -11.75 9.66
C LYS A 102 24.16 -11.12 10.37
N GLU A 103 23.76 -11.68 11.51
CA GLU A 103 22.63 -11.23 12.30
C GLU A 103 22.67 -9.72 12.62
N ILE A 104 23.84 -9.21 13.04
CA ILE A 104 24.00 -7.79 13.35
C ILE A 104 23.74 -6.89 12.14
N ARG A 105 24.13 -7.34 10.94
CA ARG A 105 23.86 -6.60 9.69
C ARG A 105 22.38 -6.66 9.30
N ILE A 106 21.73 -7.80 9.53
CA ILE A 106 20.28 -7.95 9.31
C ILE A 106 19.52 -7.00 10.24
N LYS A 107 19.88 -6.96 11.53
CA LYS A 107 19.28 -6.02 12.49
C LYS A 107 19.50 -4.57 12.07
N ALA A 108 20.70 -4.20 11.68
CA ALA A 108 21.03 -2.85 11.20
C ALA A 108 20.22 -2.47 9.94
N HIS A 109 20.05 -3.40 8.99
CA HIS A 109 19.25 -3.20 7.79
C HIS A 109 17.78 -2.87 8.15
N PHE A 110 17.14 -3.70 8.97
CA PHE A 110 15.76 -3.43 9.38
C PHE A 110 15.60 -2.18 10.23
N LEU A 111 16.58 -1.86 11.09
CA LEU A 111 16.57 -0.60 11.83
C LEU A 111 16.65 0.60 10.87
N THR A 112 17.49 0.54 9.83
CA THR A 112 17.58 1.59 8.82
C THR A 112 16.25 1.76 8.06
N CYS A 113 15.61 0.65 7.66
CA CYS A 113 14.29 0.69 7.02
C CYS A 113 13.22 1.27 7.95
N PHE A 114 13.26 0.95 9.24
CA PHE A 114 12.33 1.48 10.24
C PHE A 114 12.52 3.00 10.43
N LEU A 115 13.77 3.47 10.55
CA LEU A 115 14.05 4.91 10.61
C LEU A 115 13.59 5.65 9.36
N ALA A 116 13.82 5.06 8.18
CA ALA A 116 13.32 5.61 6.92
C ALA A 116 11.78 5.69 6.90
N LEU A 117 11.09 4.67 7.45
CA LEU A 117 9.63 4.68 7.57
C LEU A 117 9.14 5.82 8.49
N ILE A 118 9.81 6.05 9.62
CA ILE A 118 9.47 7.17 10.52
C ILE A 118 9.60 8.51 9.77
N LEU A 119 10.72 8.73 9.07
CA LEU A 119 10.94 9.95 8.29
C LEU A 119 9.87 10.12 7.21
N TYR A 120 9.54 9.04 6.49
CA TYR A 120 8.47 9.06 5.49
C TYR A 120 7.13 9.46 6.11
N ARG A 121 6.72 8.83 7.22
CA ARG A 121 5.46 9.13 7.91
C ARG A 121 5.39 10.59 8.39
N CYS A 122 6.51 11.16 8.85
CA CYS A 122 6.60 12.58 9.19
C CYS A 122 6.36 13.48 7.98
N ILE A 123 6.94 13.15 6.82
CA ILE A 123 6.74 13.90 5.57
C ILE A 123 5.29 13.76 5.10
N GLU A 124 4.77 12.54 5.04
CA GLU A 124 3.40 12.23 4.63
C GLU A 124 2.36 13.01 5.47
N GLN A 125 2.54 13.05 6.79
CA GLN A 125 1.69 13.82 7.69
C GLN A 125 1.73 15.33 7.37
N LYS A 126 2.93 15.89 7.15
CA LYS A 126 3.10 17.30 6.75
C LYS A 126 2.50 17.60 5.36
N MET A 127 2.45 16.60 4.48
CA MET A 127 1.81 16.68 3.16
C MET A 127 0.29 16.41 3.21
N SER A 128 -0.30 16.27 4.40
CA SER A 128 -1.74 16.05 4.62
C SER A 128 -2.25 14.74 3.99
N LYS A 129 -1.42 13.70 3.92
CA LYS A 129 -1.73 12.35 3.38
C LYS A 129 -2.33 12.38 1.94
N ARG A 130 -1.99 13.38 1.13
CA ARG A 130 -2.55 13.56 -0.23
C ARG A 130 -1.83 12.77 -1.32
N TYR A 131 -0.61 12.32 -1.04
CA TYR A 131 0.28 11.69 -2.01
C TYR A 131 0.72 10.33 -1.49
N THR A 132 0.90 9.40 -2.42
CA THR A 132 1.40 8.05 -2.10
C THR A 132 2.89 8.05 -1.79
N CYS A 133 3.37 6.98 -1.14
CA CYS A 133 4.79 6.78 -0.85
C CYS A 133 5.62 6.82 -2.13
N THR A 134 5.18 6.12 -3.17
CA THR A 134 5.86 6.05 -4.47
C THR A 134 6.00 7.42 -5.12
N GLU A 135 4.95 8.26 -5.08
CA GLU A 135 4.98 9.63 -5.63
C GLU A 135 5.95 10.53 -4.88
N ILE A 136 5.92 10.52 -3.55
CA ILE A 136 6.81 11.33 -2.71
C ILE A 136 8.26 10.93 -2.93
N LEU A 137 8.58 9.63 -2.80
CA LEU A 137 9.95 9.13 -2.96
C LEU A 137 10.45 9.28 -4.40
N GLY A 138 9.59 9.02 -5.39
CA GLY A 138 9.92 9.23 -6.80
C GLY A 138 10.24 10.68 -7.10
N THR A 139 9.46 11.62 -6.55
CA THR A 139 9.73 13.05 -6.70
C THR A 139 11.07 13.44 -6.07
N ILE A 140 11.32 13.03 -4.82
CA ILE A 140 12.59 13.36 -4.11
C ILE A 140 13.79 12.76 -4.85
N ARG A 141 13.72 11.52 -5.33
CA ARG A 141 14.79 10.86 -6.10
C ARG A 141 15.08 11.59 -7.43
N ASN A 142 14.06 12.20 -8.04
CA ASN A 142 14.18 12.91 -9.31
C ASN A 142 14.58 14.37 -9.15
N MET A 143 14.65 14.93 -7.94
CA MET A 143 15.11 16.31 -7.69
C MET A 143 16.62 16.42 -7.81
N ASN A 144 17.13 16.23 -9.04
CA ASN A 144 18.55 16.25 -9.36
C ASN A 144 19.01 17.64 -9.81
N PHE A 145 20.32 17.90 -9.65
CA PHE A 145 20.98 19.16 -10.05
C PHE A 145 22.16 18.86 -10.95
N ALA A 146 22.31 19.64 -12.02
CA ALA A 146 23.52 19.71 -12.80
C ALA A 146 24.47 20.74 -12.19
N THR A 147 25.76 20.40 -12.09
CA THR A 147 26.78 21.32 -11.63
C THR A 147 27.30 22.15 -12.80
N VAL A 148 27.27 23.47 -12.67
CA VAL A 148 27.96 24.40 -13.61
C VAL A 148 29.30 24.72 -13.02
N GLN A 149 30.36 24.45 -13.80
CA GLN A 149 31.76 24.56 -13.35
C GLN A 149 32.03 25.97 -12.76
N GLU A 150 32.50 25.99 -11.52
CA GLU A 150 32.81 27.18 -10.71
C GLU A 150 31.66 28.15 -10.36
N GLN A 151 30.50 28.03 -10.97
CA GLN A 151 29.40 28.96 -10.81
C GLN A 151 28.32 28.50 -9.81
N GLY A 152 27.78 27.30 -9.97
CA GLY A 152 26.69 26.85 -9.12
C GLY A 152 25.98 25.57 -9.63
N TYR A 153 24.65 25.56 -9.46
CA TYR A 153 23.80 24.42 -9.74
C TYR A 153 22.57 24.83 -10.55
N ILE A 154 22.17 23.96 -11.47
CA ILE A 154 20.92 24.10 -12.24
C ILE A 154 20.03 22.91 -11.91
N PRO A 155 18.78 23.10 -11.42
CA PRO A 155 17.85 22.02 -11.25
C PRO A 155 17.47 21.42 -12.60
N ILE A 156 17.54 20.10 -12.73
CA ILE A 156 17.18 19.37 -13.96
C ILE A 156 15.87 18.59 -13.80
N TYR A 157 15.15 18.83 -12.73
CA TYR A 157 13.82 18.27 -12.48
C TYR A 157 12.71 19.24 -12.90
N LYS A 158 11.52 18.68 -13.18
CA LYS A 158 10.33 19.49 -13.48
C LYS A 158 9.59 19.86 -12.20
N ARG A 159 9.16 21.13 -12.13
CA ARG A 159 8.29 21.61 -11.06
C ARG A 159 6.93 20.89 -11.12
N THR A 160 6.44 20.43 -9.96
CA THR A 160 5.17 19.75 -9.77
C THR A 160 4.49 20.24 -8.49
N ALA A 161 3.21 19.93 -8.30
CA ALA A 161 2.50 20.25 -7.06
C ALA A 161 3.16 19.60 -5.82
N ILE A 162 3.82 18.46 -6.00
CA ILE A 162 4.56 17.77 -4.91
C ILE A 162 5.83 18.56 -4.57
N THR A 163 6.61 18.99 -5.56
CA THR A 163 7.82 19.80 -5.31
C THR A 163 7.47 21.13 -4.64
N ASP A 164 6.39 21.80 -5.06
CA ASP A 164 5.90 23.03 -4.45
C ASP A 164 5.54 22.82 -2.98
N LYS A 165 4.84 21.73 -2.69
CA LYS A 165 4.48 21.39 -1.31
C LYS A 165 5.68 21.06 -0.45
N LEU A 166 6.67 20.34 -0.99
CA LEU A 166 7.94 20.06 -0.31
C LEU A 166 8.70 21.36 0.01
N HIS A 167 8.81 22.27 -0.97
CA HIS A 167 9.43 23.58 -0.76
C HIS A 167 8.75 24.39 0.36
N GLN A 168 7.41 24.38 0.39
CA GLN A 168 6.64 25.02 1.44
C GLN A 168 6.92 24.41 2.82
N ILE A 169 6.96 23.07 2.92
CA ILE A 169 7.18 22.35 4.19
C ILE A 169 8.57 22.60 4.74
N PHE A 170 9.59 22.58 3.87
CA PHE A 170 10.99 22.73 4.29
C PHE A 170 11.45 24.19 4.37
N GLY A 171 10.64 25.13 3.89
CA GLY A 171 10.92 26.58 3.99
C GLY A 171 12.08 27.05 3.12
N PHE A 172 12.39 26.32 2.04
CA PHE A 172 13.36 26.75 1.03
C PHE A 172 12.91 26.28 -0.36
N ASN A 173 13.37 26.99 -1.39
CA ASN A 173 13.05 26.71 -2.77
C ASN A 173 14.29 26.29 -3.55
N THR A 174 14.18 25.30 -4.42
CA THR A 174 15.28 24.77 -5.21
C THR A 174 14.97 24.71 -6.71
N ASP A 175 13.85 25.27 -7.17
CA ASP A 175 13.38 25.26 -8.55
C ASP A 175 13.73 26.56 -9.32
N PHE A 176 14.76 27.29 -8.87
CA PHE A 176 15.30 28.41 -9.58
C PHE A 176 16.06 27.98 -10.86
N GLN A 177 16.06 28.85 -11.87
CA GLN A 177 16.80 28.57 -13.11
C GLN A 177 18.30 28.34 -12.85
N PHE A 178 18.83 28.99 -11.84
CA PHE A 178 20.23 28.89 -11.43
C PHE A 178 20.36 29.15 -9.93
N MET A 179 21.18 28.33 -9.27
CA MET A 179 21.47 28.44 -7.85
C MET A 179 22.98 28.60 -7.64
N THR A 180 23.38 29.67 -6.95
CA THR A 180 24.78 29.89 -6.58
C THR A 180 25.27 28.85 -5.55
N LYS A 181 26.58 28.64 -5.47
CA LYS A 181 27.19 27.80 -4.45
C LYS A 181 26.81 28.23 -3.02
N GLN A 182 26.65 29.55 -2.83
CA GLN A 182 26.31 30.11 -1.52
C GLN A 182 24.85 29.79 -1.13
N GLU A 183 23.92 29.91 -2.06
CA GLU A 183 22.50 29.55 -1.82
C GLU A 183 22.36 28.07 -1.49
N MET A 184 23.03 27.18 -2.25
CA MET A 184 23.03 25.76 -1.97
C MET A 184 23.61 25.43 -0.58
N ARG A 185 24.71 26.10 -0.18
CA ARG A 185 25.28 25.96 1.18
C ARG A 185 24.30 26.42 2.25
N ASN A 186 23.56 27.51 2.02
CA ASN A 186 22.55 28.01 2.95
C ASN A 186 21.38 27.02 3.10
N ILE A 187 20.92 26.42 2.01
CA ILE A 187 19.91 25.35 2.04
C ILE A 187 20.41 24.16 2.84
N GLN A 188 21.64 23.70 2.58
CA GLN A 188 22.26 22.61 3.32
C GLN A 188 22.41 22.90 4.83
N LYS A 189 22.72 24.15 5.20
CA LYS A 189 22.75 24.56 6.62
C LYS A 189 21.35 24.51 7.24
N LYS A 190 20.33 25.07 6.56
CA LYS A 190 18.94 25.00 7.03
C LYS A 190 18.47 23.56 7.21
N SER A 191 18.76 22.68 6.25
CA SER A 191 18.36 21.27 6.32
C SER A 191 19.04 20.50 7.46
N LYS A 192 20.21 20.95 7.93
CA LYS A 192 20.93 20.37 9.07
C LYS A 192 20.55 20.99 10.42
N GLY A 193 19.59 21.92 10.46
CA GLY A 193 19.17 22.57 11.70
C GLY A 193 20.25 23.50 12.31
N ARG A 194 21.12 24.07 11.48
CA ARG A 194 22.22 24.98 11.87
C ARG A 194 22.04 26.35 11.26
#